data_a75590b2ed226b7d0e974de768e335cb
#
_entry.id   a75590b2ed226b7d0e974de768e335cb
#
_cell.length_a   1.000
_cell.length_b   1.000
_cell.length_c   1.000
_cell.angle_alpha   90.00
_cell.angle_beta   90.00
_cell.angle_gamma   90.00
#
_symmetry.space_group_name_H-M   'P 1'
#
loop_
_entity.id
_entity.type
_entity.pdbx_description
1 polymer ?
#
loop_
_entity_poly.entity_id
_entity_poly.type
_entity_poly.pdbx_seq_one_letter_code
_entity_poly.pdbx_strand_id
1 'polypeptide(L)'
;MRCDPIRFTRLLLGMLLLFDVPLLSGQPTVHAEDARASLASRAITGSVRNQDLRRVPQAIVQIKDQEGNTVAETVSDLAGDFTVQVPGESAYSVSATQEDLRSEYVIIKVGADQPAPVKLTLGPSKELALEVVAPLPPLQYKASSETYALSRKEIEALPRGNNIELPDLLSTIPSATQNALRQVHIRQEHANLQFRIDGVPIPDTVSTVFADVISPRTFERADILLGGLPAEYGNRHAAVIDVTTKSGTTPARGSVQMFGGSNETLNPSFEYGGAIGSKFRYYALNSYTSTNRGIEPPTQGHSSIHNHSERNQTYLRGDYQLDNRNNFTALVLNSVASFRIPTDPTRT
;
A
#
# COMPACT_ATOMS: atom_id res chain seq x y z
N MET A 1 -20.61 16.12 -34.55
CA MET A 1 -21.43 16.18 -33.34
C MET A 1 -20.66 16.98 -32.30
N ARG A 2 -21.13 18.16 -31.96
CA ARG A 2 -20.51 19.04 -30.96
C ARG A 2 -20.82 18.47 -29.58
N CYS A 3 -19.81 18.05 -28.83
CA CYS A 3 -19.96 17.73 -27.40
C CYS A 3 -20.05 19.04 -26.62
N ASP A 4 -21.15 19.25 -25.92
CA ASP A 4 -21.37 20.40 -25.06
C ASP A 4 -20.42 20.33 -23.83
N PRO A 5 -19.62 21.37 -23.57
CA PRO A 5 -18.72 21.42 -22.41
C PRO A 5 -19.42 21.54 -21.05
N ILE A 6 -20.74 21.74 -21.05
CA ILE A 6 -21.54 22.04 -19.83
C ILE A 6 -21.83 20.78 -18.98
N ARG A 7 -21.71 19.58 -19.53
CA ARG A 7 -21.96 18.35 -18.75
C ARG A 7 -20.80 17.94 -17.85
N PHE A 8 -19.60 18.41 -18.13
CA PHE A 8 -18.40 18.02 -17.37
C PHE A 8 -18.32 18.71 -16.00
N THR A 9 -18.75 19.96 -15.89
CA THR A 9 -18.72 20.74 -14.65
C THR A 9 -19.73 20.24 -13.61
N ARG A 10 -20.80 19.58 -14.02
CA ARG A 10 -21.83 19.07 -13.09
C ARG A 10 -21.45 17.75 -12.43
N LEU A 11 -20.58 16.95 -13.02
CA LEU A 11 -20.14 15.67 -12.43
C LEU A 11 -19.08 15.88 -11.34
N LEU A 12 -18.21 16.89 -11.50
CA LEU A 12 -17.23 17.25 -10.47
C LEU A 12 -17.87 17.93 -9.25
N LEU A 13 -18.92 18.71 -9.46
CA LEU A 13 -19.62 19.41 -8.37
C LEU A 13 -20.55 18.49 -7.56
N GLY A 14 -21.05 17.43 -8.16
CA GLY A 14 -21.92 16.46 -7.48
C GLY A 14 -21.18 15.55 -6.50
N MET A 15 -19.88 15.39 -6.65
CA MET A 15 -19.08 14.54 -5.77
C MET A 15 -18.54 15.28 -4.52
N LEU A 16 -18.56 16.62 -4.54
CA LEU A 16 -18.13 17.45 -3.41
C LEU A 16 -19.24 17.67 -2.36
N LEU A 17 -20.50 17.36 -2.69
CA LEU A 17 -21.66 17.66 -1.82
C LEU A 17 -22.15 16.49 -0.96
N LEU A 18 -21.46 15.33 -0.97
CA LEU A 18 -21.86 14.17 -0.16
C LEU A 18 -21.07 13.99 1.15
N PHE A 19 -20.23 14.94 1.51
CA PHE A 19 -19.57 14.94 2.83
C PHE A 19 -19.93 16.19 3.63
N ASP A 20 -21.22 16.37 3.93
CA ASP A 20 -21.64 17.19 5.07
C ASP A 20 -21.28 16.43 6.36
N VAL A 21 -20.10 16.65 6.85
CA VAL A 21 -19.74 16.32 8.24
C VAL A 21 -20.31 17.44 9.10
N PRO A 22 -21.28 17.19 9.99
CA PRO A 22 -21.71 18.20 10.93
C PRO A 22 -20.53 18.55 11.84
N LEU A 23 -20.04 19.77 11.75
CA LEU A 23 -19.20 20.39 12.76
C LEU A 23 -20.04 20.51 14.04
N LEU A 24 -19.98 19.49 14.88
CA LEU A 24 -20.39 19.62 16.26
C LEU A 24 -19.35 20.50 16.96
N SER A 25 -19.63 21.78 17.04
CA SER A 25 -19.03 22.71 17.97
C SER A 25 -19.55 22.43 19.38
N GLY A 26 -19.04 21.38 20.00
CA GLY A 26 -19.15 21.14 21.42
C GLY A 26 -17.81 21.44 22.05
N GLN A 27 -17.67 22.61 22.65
CA GLN A 27 -16.56 22.83 23.58
C GLN A 27 -16.77 21.88 24.76
N PRO A 28 -15.82 21.00 25.09
CA PRO A 28 -15.84 20.35 26.39
C PRO A 28 -15.37 21.38 27.41
N THR A 29 -16.26 21.78 28.29
CA THR A 29 -15.92 22.39 29.54
C THR A 29 -14.96 21.47 30.29
N VAL A 30 -13.80 22.04 30.61
CA VAL A 30 -12.76 21.44 31.43
C VAL A 30 -13.34 21.19 32.84
N HIS A 31 -13.63 19.95 33.15
CA HIS A 31 -13.57 19.39 34.48
C HIS A 31 -12.70 18.14 34.41
N ALA A 32 -11.40 18.35 34.37
CA ALA A 32 -10.40 17.30 34.51
C ALA A 32 -9.61 17.63 35.82
N GLU A 33 -10.29 17.43 36.91
CA GLU A 33 -9.64 17.23 38.18
C GLU A 33 -10.30 16.03 38.85
N ASP A 34 -9.46 15.15 39.41
CA ASP A 34 -9.80 13.96 40.19
C ASP A 34 -10.08 12.65 39.45
N ALA A 35 -9.06 12.10 38.76
CA ALA A 35 -8.78 10.65 38.72
C ALA A 35 -7.34 10.35 38.30
N ARG A 36 -6.37 11.10 38.76
CA ARG A 36 -5.01 10.59 38.88
C ARG A 36 -4.91 9.85 40.22
N ALA A 37 -5.38 8.58 40.20
CA ALA A 37 -4.89 7.62 41.16
C ALA A 37 -3.36 7.71 41.09
N SER A 38 -2.71 8.07 42.17
CA SER A 38 -1.27 8.11 42.37
C SER A 38 -0.70 6.72 42.12
N LEU A 39 -0.47 6.35 40.86
CA LEU A 39 0.40 5.26 40.53
C LEU A 39 1.78 5.67 40.99
N ALA A 40 2.26 5.02 42.07
CA ALA A 40 3.58 5.27 42.61
C ALA A 40 4.60 5.17 41.45
N SER A 41 5.15 6.31 41.02
CA SER A 41 6.17 6.40 40.01
C SER A 41 7.42 5.66 40.46
N ARG A 42 7.97 4.80 39.63
CA ARG A 42 9.18 4.01 39.93
C ARG A 42 10.32 4.45 39.03
N ALA A 43 11.53 4.56 39.58
CA ALA A 43 12.70 4.94 38.82
C ALA A 43 13.40 3.70 38.24
N ILE A 44 13.67 3.74 36.94
CA ILE A 44 14.57 2.81 36.26
C ILE A 44 15.89 3.54 36.04
N THR A 45 16.98 2.94 36.43
CA THR A 45 18.33 3.50 36.24
C THR A 45 19.15 2.56 35.37
N GLY A 46 20.11 3.09 34.61
CA GLY A 46 20.98 2.25 33.80
C GLY A 46 22.10 3.04 33.14
N SER A 47 22.85 2.31 32.30
CA SER A 47 23.94 2.91 31.52
C SER A 47 23.91 2.43 30.07
N VAL A 48 24.27 3.32 29.14
CA VAL A 48 24.42 3.05 27.72
C VAL A 48 25.91 2.98 27.38
N ARG A 49 26.31 1.90 26.69
CA ARG A 49 27.69 1.66 26.25
C ARG A 49 27.72 1.25 24.78
N ASN A 50 28.85 1.44 24.12
CA ASN A 50 29.09 0.85 22.80
C ASN A 50 29.68 -0.57 22.93
N GLN A 51 29.96 -1.21 21.80
CA GLN A 51 30.57 -2.56 21.76
C GLN A 51 31.98 -2.63 22.41
N ASP A 52 32.71 -1.50 22.42
CA ASP A 52 34.01 -1.38 23.08
C ASP A 52 33.89 -1.09 24.58
N LEU A 53 32.67 -1.21 25.14
CA LEU A 53 32.35 -0.93 26.56
C LEU A 53 32.53 0.54 26.97
N ARG A 54 32.75 1.45 26.02
CA ARG A 54 32.80 2.88 26.27
C ARG A 54 31.41 3.43 26.51
N ARG A 55 31.29 4.36 27.43
CA ARG A 55 30.02 5.02 27.74
C ARG A 55 29.58 5.93 26.61
N VAL A 56 28.30 5.95 26.32
CA VAL A 56 27.71 6.70 25.21
C VAL A 56 26.79 7.78 25.76
N PRO A 57 27.17 9.08 25.64
CA PRO A 57 26.32 10.20 26.02
C PRO A 57 25.27 10.48 24.95
N GLN A 58 24.17 11.13 25.33
CA GLN A 58 23.10 11.59 24.44
C GLN A 58 22.41 10.48 23.64
N ALA A 59 22.43 9.24 24.10
CA ALA A 59 21.63 8.18 23.53
C ALA A 59 20.19 8.30 23.99
N ILE A 60 19.24 8.19 23.08
CA ILE A 60 17.80 8.20 23.38
C ILE A 60 17.43 6.84 23.94
N VAL A 61 16.89 6.82 25.17
CA VAL A 61 16.43 5.60 25.84
C VAL A 61 14.91 5.60 25.87
N GLN A 62 14.31 4.58 25.25
CA GLN A 62 12.87 4.38 25.19
C GLN A 62 12.43 3.21 26.05
N ILE A 63 11.35 3.44 26.80
CA ILE A 63 10.71 2.42 27.62
C ILE A 63 9.31 2.16 27.07
N LYS A 64 9.02 0.87 26.81
CA LYS A 64 7.72 0.41 26.30
C LYS A 64 7.06 -0.53 27.27
N ASP A 65 5.73 -0.50 27.30
CA ASP A 65 4.90 -1.46 28.03
C ASP A 65 4.84 -2.83 27.31
N GLN A 66 4.05 -3.75 27.88
CA GLN A 66 3.85 -5.08 27.29
C GLN A 66 3.06 -5.05 25.97
N GLU A 67 2.29 -3.99 25.75
CA GLU A 67 1.52 -3.74 24.53
C GLU A 67 2.36 -3.08 23.43
N GLY A 68 3.62 -2.67 23.74
CA GLY A 68 4.55 -2.04 22.80
C GLY A 68 4.42 -0.52 22.69
N ASN A 69 3.59 0.13 23.55
CA ASN A 69 3.46 1.57 23.58
C ASN A 69 4.63 2.20 24.35
N THR A 70 5.13 3.33 23.87
CA THR A 70 6.17 4.09 24.58
C THR A 70 5.55 4.79 25.79
N VAL A 71 5.94 4.38 27.00
CA VAL A 71 5.45 4.95 28.26
C VAL A 71 6.37 6.02 28.82
N ALA A 72 7.66 6.00 28.48
CA ALA A 72 8.62 7.01 28.86
C ALA A 72 9.82 7.05 27.90
N GLU A 73 10.46 8.22 27.83
CA GLU A 73 11.66 8.45 27.05
C GLU A 73 12.61 9.35 27.83
N THR A 74 13.92 9.09 27.75
CA THR A 74 14.96 9.89 28.36
C THR A 74 16.22 9.88 27.53
N VAL A 75 17.21 10.68 27.89
CA VAL A 75 18.49 10.75 27.19
C VAL A 75 19.60 10.45 28.19
N SER A 76 20.61 9.67 27.78
CA SER A 76 21.78 9.40 28.65
C SER A 76 22.62 10.67 28.84
N ASP A 77 23.15 10.84 30.05
CA ASP A 77 23.99 11.97 30.40
C ASP A 77 25.41 11.87 29.82
N LEU A 78 26.28 12.82 30.18
CA LEU A 78 27.68 12.85 29.72
C LEU A 78 28.50 11.63 30.19
N ALA A 79 28.06 10.96 31.23
CA ALA A 79 28.65 9.73 31.73
C ALA A 79 28.02 8.48 31.10
N GLY A 80 27.05 8.63 30.22
CA GLY A 80 26.30 7.54 29.58
C GLY A 80 25.29 6.89 30.51
N ASP A 81 24.99 7.48 31.68
CA ASP A 81 24.00 6.98 32.63
C ASP A 81 22.62 7.61 32.35
N PHE A 82 21.54 6.89 32.70
CA PHE A 82 20.19 7.42 32.57
C PHE A 82 19.31 7.05 33.74
N THR A 83 18.33 7.90 33.99
CA THR A 83 17.26 7.68 34.96
C THR A 83 15.93 8.07 34.33
N VAL A 84 14.92 7.23 34.48
CA VAL A 84 13.58 7.48 33.91
C VAL A 84 12.52 7.00 34.89
N GLN A 85 11.42 7.74 34.98
CA GLN A 85 10.26 7.39 35.79
C GLN A 85 9.23 6.67 34.98
N VAL A 86 8.73 5.53 35.47
CA VAL A 86 7.67 4.75 34.82
C VAL A 86 6.46 4.61 35.74
N PRO A 87 5.25 4.53 35.20
CA PRO A 87 4.03 4.39 36.01
C PRO A 87 3.84 2.95 36.49
N GLY A 88 3.75 2.77 37.81
CA GLY A 88 3.31 1.51 38.39
C GLY A 88 4.33 0.36 38.37
N GLU A 89 3.88 -0.79 38.85
CA GLU A 89 4.62 -2.06 38.86
C GLU A 89 4.22 -2.88 37.65
N SER A 90 5.15 -3.08 36.69
CA SER A 90 4.90 -3.83 35.46
C SER A 90 6.22 -4.33 34.86
N ALA A 91 6.10 -5.13 33.81
CA ALA A 91 7.24 -5.46 32.96
C ALA A 91 7.37 -4.43 31.84
N TYR A 92 8.58 -3.89 31.69
CA TYR A 92 8.91 -2.90 30.67
C TYR A 92 10.04 -3.41 29.79
N SER A 93 10.01 -3.07 28.52
CA SER A 93 11.13 -3.25 27.60
C SER A 93 11.88 -1.93 27.43
N VAL A 94 13.19 -1.98 27.66
CA VAL A 94 14.09 -0.81 27.59
C VAL A 94 15.04 -0.98 26.43
N SER A 95 15.19 0.04 25.60
CA SER A 95 16.15 0.08 24.49
C SER A 95 16.77 1.45 24.36
N ALA A 96 17.96 1.53 23.77
CA ALA A 96 18.64 2.78 23.47
C ALA A 96 18.95 2.90 21.98
N THR A 97 18.92 4.14 21.49
CA THR A 97 19.29 4.46 20.08
C THR A 97 20.16 5.70 20.06
N GLN A 98 21.16 5.72 19.18
CA GLN A 98 21.95 6.91 18.88
C GLN A 98 22.42 6.82 17.42
N GLU A 99 22.00 7.79 16.59
CA GLU A 99 22.25 7.77 15.15
C GLU A 99 21.86 6.41 14.52
N ASP A 100 22.81 5.70 13.93
CA ASP A 100 22.58 4.38 13.30
C ASP A 100 22.83 3.20 14.25
N LEU A 101 23.08 3.49 15.55
CA LEU A 101 23.33 2.46 16.56
C LEU A 101 22.08 2.18 17.38
N ARG A 102 21.83 0.90 17.68
CA ARG A 102 20.72 0.45 18.53
C ARG A 102 21.16 -0.59 19.54
N SER A 103 20.53 -0.61 20.72
CA SER A 103 20.66 -1.71 21.66
C SER A 103 19.60 -2.79 21.40
N GLU A 104 19.86 -4.00 21.84
CA GLU A 104 18.82 -5.00 22.04
C GLU A 104 17.83 -4.55 23.10
N TYR A 105 16.59 -5.09 23.06
CA TYR A 105 15.59 -4.84 24.09
C TYR A 105 15.92 -5.62 25.36
N VAL A 106 15.97 -4.93 26.49
CA VAL A 106 16.13 -5.55 27.81
C VAL A 106 14.79 -5.50 28.52
N ILE A 107 14.22 -6.67 28.84
CA ILE A 107 12.97 -6.75 29.60
C ILE A 107 13.31 -6.69 31.08
N ILE A 108 12.69 -5.75 31.79
CA ILE A 108 12.83 -5.57 33.23
C ILE A 108 11.46 -5.66 33.91
N LYS A 109 11.42 -6.28 35.07
CA LYS A 109 10.24 -6.27 35.95
C LYS A 109 10.46 -5.24 37.03
N VAL A 110 9.59 -4.23 37.08
CA VAL A 110 9.58 -3.21 38.12
C VAL A 110 8.56 -3.66 39.17
N GLY A 111 9.03 -3.96 40.35
CA GLY A 111 8.22 -4.38 41.50
C GLY A 111 8.37 -3.39 42.69
N ALA A 112 8.05 -3.85 43.90
CA ALA A 112 8.19 -3.04 45.13
C ALA A 112 9.63 -2.64 45.40
N ASP A 113 10.60 -3.47 45.03
CA ASP A 113 12.03 -3.17 45.17
C ASP A 113 12.54 -2.46 43.91
N GLN A 114 13.56 -1.59 44.12
CA GLN A 114 14.20 -0.89 42.98
C GLN A 114 14.89 -1.89 42.06
N PRO A 115 14.59 -1.88 40.75
CA PRO A 115 15.20 -2.82 39.82
C PRO A 115 16.73 -2.59 39.72
N ALA A 116 17.47 -3.67 39.44
CA ALA A 116 18.91 -3.57 39.19
C ALA A 116 19.18 -2.65 37.99
N PRO A 117 20.32 -1.91 38.00
CA PRO A 117 20.68 -1.01 36.90
C PRO A 117 20.76 -1.72 35.56
N VAL A 118 20.09 -1.17 34.57
CA VAL A 118 20.02 -1.71 33.20
C VAL A 118 21.28 -1.35 32.42
N LYS A 119 21.90 -2.34 31.77
CA LYS A 119 23.04 -2.11 30.88
C LYS A 119 22.59 -2.29 29.45
N LEU A 120 22.65 -1.21 28.65
CA LEU A 120 22.30 -1.21 27.24
C LEU A 120 23.59 -1.09 26.42
N THR A 121 23.82 -2.02 25.50
CA THR A 121 24.98 -1.98 24.61
C THR A 121 24.52 -1.63 23.20
N LEU A 122 24.96 -0.47 22.69
CA LEU A 122 24.73 -0.05 21.32
C LEU A 122 25.64 -0.83 20.38
N GLY A 123 25.02 -1.52 19.46
CA GLY A 123 25.68 -2.12 18.29
C GLY A 123 25.28 -1.39 17.02
N PRO A 124 26.00 -1.61 15.88
CA PRO A 124 25.46 -1.19 14.61
C PRO A 124 24.05 -1.75 14.59
N SER A 125 23.08 -0.87 14.29
CA SER A 125 21.75 -1.33 14.00
C SER A 125 22.00 -2.49 13.04
N LYS A 126 21.96 -3.76 13.52
CA LYS A 126 21.35 -4.74 12.68
C LYS A 126 20.05 -4.04 12.37
N GLU A 127 19.94 -3.33 11.23
CA GLU A 127 18.69 -3.45 10.53
C GLU A 127 18.35 -4.90 10.86
N LEU A 128 17.31 -5.08 11.63
CA LEU A 128 16.44 -6.13 11.29
C LEU A 128 16.24 -5.80 9.80
N ALA A 129 17.15 -6.27 8.94
CA ALA A 129 16.69 -6.95 7.81
C ALA A 129 15.60 -7.79 8.46
N LEU A 130 14.41 -7.19 8.51
CA LEU A 130 13.24 -7.97 8.33
C LEU A 130 13.66 -8.65 7.03
N GLU A 131 14.40 -9.72 7.15
CA GLU A 131 14.22 -10.85 6.36
C GLU A 131 12.75 -11.10 6.66
N VAL A 132 11.92 -10.37 5.92
CA VAL A 132 10.69 -10.92 5.46
C VAL A 132 11.21 -12.12 4.68
N VAL A 133 11.46 -13.17 5.44
CA VAL A 133 11.13 -14.49 5.03
C VAL A 133 9.63 -14.35 4.89
N ALA A 134 9.25 -13.72 3.78
CA ALA A 134 7.96 -13.96 3.17
C ALA A 134 7.97 -15.47 3.21
N PRO A 135 7.11 -16.12 4.07
CA PRO A 135 7.12 -17.56 4.14
C PRO A 135 7.12 -17.96 2.70
N LEU A 136 8.25 -18.50 2.24
CA LEU A 136 8.42 -18.92 0.85
C LEU A 136 7.12 -19.65 0.59
N PRO A 137 6.25 -19.15 -0.31
CA PRO A 137 4.89 -19.66 -0.43
C PRO A 137 5.08 -21.16 -0.45
N PRO A 138 4.50 -21.92 0.52
CA PRO A 138 4.96 -23.25 0.91
C PRO A 138 5.22 -23.94 -0.38
N LEU A 139 6.49 -24.33 -0.62
CA LEU A 139 6.97 -24.82 -1.92
C LEU A 139 5.86 -25.71 -2.42
N GLN A 140 5.06 -25.19 -3.35
CA GLN A 140 3.93 -25.94 -3.84
C GLN A 140 4.55 -27.02 -4.69
N TYR A 141 4.97 -28.12 -4.04
CA TYR A 141 5.56 -29.29 -4.67
C TYR A 141 4.71 -29.87 -5.80
N LYS A 142 3.51 -29.30 -6.02
CA LYS A 142 2.57 -29.67 -7.05
C LYS A 142 2.32 -28.60 -8.12
N ALA A 143 2.87 -27.39 -7.97
CA ALA A 143 2.68 -26.36 -8.98
C ALA A 143 3.86 -26.36 -9.94
N SER A 144 3.63 -26.77 -11.15
CA SER A 144 4.57 -26.66 -12.28
C SER A 144 4.55 -25.25 -12.90
N SER A 145 3.82 -24.32 -12.30
CA SER A 145 3.73 -22.94 -12.75
C SER A 145 4.88 -22.11 -12.21
N GLU A 146 5.50 -21.31 -13.07
CA GLU A 146 6.41 -20.25 -12.68
C GLU A 146 5.59 -19.07 -12.19
N THR A 147 5.96 -18.49 -11.04
CA THR A 147 5.22 -17.37 -10.44
C THR A 147 6.10 -16.14 -10.36
N TYR A 148 5.64 -15.05 -10.96
CA TYR A 148 6.23 -13.72 -10.80
C TYR A 148 5.36 -12.91 -9.86
N ALA A 149 5.93 -12.53 -8.71
CA ALA A 149 5.27 -11.70 -7.73
C ALA A 149 5.73 -10.26 -7.88
N LEU A 150 4.81 -9.33 -7.96
CA LEU A 150 5.05 -7.89 -7.96
C LEU A 150 4.39 -7.30 -6.72
N SER A 151 5.21 -6.95 -5.74
CA SER A 151 4.75 -6.21 -4.57
C SER A 151 4.46 -4.75 -4.93
N ARG A 152 3.69 -4.07 -4.10
CA ARG A 152 3.44 -2.64 -4.23
C ARG A 152 4.73 -1.83 -4.39
N LYS A 153 5.74 -2.11 -3.58
CA LYS A 153 7.03 -1.41 -3.62
C LYS A 153 7.74 -1.58 -4.97
N GLU A 154 7.67 -2.78 -5.55
CA GLU A 154 8.24 -3.04 -6.88
C GLU A 154 7.47 -2.33 -7.97
N ILE A 155 6.13 -2.31 -7.90
CA ILE A 155 5.29 -1.56 -8.84
C ILE A 155 5.60 -0.05 -8.76
N GLU A 156 5.74 0.50 -7.58
CA GLU A 156 6.08 1.92 -7.36
C GLU A 156 7.49 2.27 -7.86
N ALA A 157 8.41 1.31 -7.88
CA ALA A 157 9.77 1.49 -8.41
C ALA A 157 9.87 1.43 -9.93
N LEU A 158 8.83 0.98 -10.63
CA LEU A 158 8.79 0.95 -12.09
C LEU A 158 8.72 2.36 -12.69
N PRO A 159 9.15 2.53 -13.94
CA PRO A 159 8.90 3.77 -14.69
C PRO A 159 7.40 4.12 -14.67
N ARG A 160 7.06 5.37 -14.37
CA ARG A 160 5.70 5.90 -14.12
C ARG A 160 5.12 5.54 -12.74
N GLY A 161 5.73 4.64 -11.96
CA GLY A 161 5.30 4.29 -10.60
C GLY A 161 3.80 3.98 -10.51
N ASN A 162 3.10 4.63 -9.58
CA ASN A 162 1.66 4.47 -9.41
C ASN A 162 0.81 4.88 -10.63
N ASN A 163 1.39 5.53 -11.65
CA ASN A 163 0.71 5.93 -12.89
C ASN A 163 0.94 4.93 -14.03
N ILE A 164 1.56 3.79 -13.74
CA ILE A 164 1.72 2.72 -14.73
C ILE A 164 0.35 2.15 -15.12
N GLU A 165 0.16 1.91 -16.39
CA GLU A 165 -1.05 1.25 -16.88
C GLU A 165 -0.89 -0.26 -16.81
N LEU A 166 -1.99 -0.99 -16.68
CA LEU A 166 -1.96 -2.45 -16.53
C LEU A 166 -1.23 -3.17 -17.68
N PRO A 167 -1.41 -2.80 -18.95
CA PRO A 167 -0.63 -3.39 -20.04
C PRO A 167 0.88 -3.17 -19.90
N ASP A 168 1.29 -1.98 -19.49
CA ASP A 168 2.71 -1.65 -19.32
C ASP A 168 3.30 -2.41 -18.12
N LEU A 169 2.54 -2.56 -17.04
CA LEU A 169 2.91 -3.38 -15.88
C LEU A 169 3.12 -4.84 -16.30
N LEU A 170 2.17 -5.43 -17.02
CA LEU A 170 2.26 -6.81 -17.45
C LEU A 170 3.40 -7.04 -18.45
N SER A 171 3.80 -6.02 -19.22
CA SER A 171 4.92 -6.11 -20.16
C SER A 171 6.30 -6.15 -19.48
N THR A 172 6.35 -5.90 -18.15
CA THR A 172 7.60 -6.09 -17.39
C THR A 172 7.89 -7.57 -17.09
N ILE A 173 6.91 -8.45 -17.32
CA ILE A 173 7.03 -9.87 -17.01
C ILE A 173 7.72 -10.58 -18.16
N PRO A 174 8.62 -11.53 -17.92
CA PRO A 174 9.20 -12.37 -18.95
C PRO A 174 8.12 -13.05 -19.80
N SER A 175 8.35 -13.16 -21.10
CA SER A 175 7.41 -13.72 -22.07
C SER A 175 6.11 -12.93 -22.32
N ALA A 176 5.95 -11.74 -21.72
CA ALA A 176 4.87 -10.83 -22.04
C ALA A 176 5.28 -9.85 -23.16
N THR A 177 4.38 -9.59 -24.08
CA THR A 177 4.55 -8.63 -25.16
C THR A 177 3.26 -7.85 -25.37
N GLN A 178 3.33 -6.71 -26.03
CA GLN A 178 2.16 -5.95 -26.47
C GLN A 178 2.12 -5.90 -27.99
N ASN A 179 0.92 -6.00 -28.55
CA ASN A 179 0.71 -5.69 -29.96
C ASN A 179 0.52 -4.17 -30.18
N ALA A 180 0.32 -3.76 -31.42
CA ALA A 180 0.12 -2.35 -31.78
C ALA A 180 -1.07 -1.71 -31.06
N LEU A 181 -2.09 -2.47 -30.74
CA LEU A 181 -3.28 -2.03 -30.02
C LEU A 181 -3.13 -2.10 -28.49
N ARG A 182 -1.90 -2.28 -27.99
CA ARG A 182 -1.58 -2.42 -26.56
C ARG A 182 -2.22 -3.64 -25.88
N GLN A 183 -2.73 -4.60 -26.66
CA GLN A 183 -3.20 -5.86 -26.12
C GLN A 183 -2.02 -6.70 -25.63
N VAL A 184 -2.10 -7.16 -24.41
CA VAL A 184 -1.04 -7.96 -23.79
C VAL A 184 -1.14 -9.40 -24.25
N HIS A 185 -0.03 -9.95 -24.69
CA HIS A 185 0.17 -11.36 -25.02
C HIS A 185 1.17 -11.94 -24.03
N ILE A 186 0.79 -12.98 -23.33
CA ILE A 186 1.71 -13.75 -22.48
C ILE A 186 1.90 -15.12 -23.14
N ARG A 187 3.16 -15.47 -23.39
CA ARG A 187 3.51 -16.70 -24.15
C ARG A 187 2.82 -16.76 -25.52
N GLN A 188 2.72 -15.61 -26.20
CA GLN A 188 2.06 -15.40 -27.50
C GLN A 188 0.53 -15.62 -27.49
N GLU A 189 -0.07 -15.76 -26.31
CA GLU A 189 -1.51 -15.99 -26.15
C GLU A 189 -2.14 -14.79 -25.41
N HIS A 190 -3.30 -14.35 -25.88
CA HIS A 190 -4.04 -13.24 -25.25
C HIS A 190 -5.46 -13.63 -24.80
N ALA A 191 -6.00 -14.74 -25.29
CA ALA A 191 -7.35 -15.17 -25.00
C ALA A 191 -7.45 -16.09 -23.77
N ASN A 192 -6.36 -16.76 -23.41
CA ASN A 192 -6.32 -17.73 -22.31
C ASN A 192 -5.69 -17.16 -21.04
N LEU A 193 -5.82 -15.85 -20.83
CA LEU A 193 -5.46 -15.15 -19.61
C LEU A 193 -6.67 -15.14 -18.66
N GLN A 194 -6.42 -15.31 -17.38
CA GLN A 194 -7.42 -15.09 -16.34
C GLN A 194 -6.95 -14.02 -15.36
N PHE A 195 -7.81 -13.03 -15.16
CA PHE A 195 -7.63 -12.07 -14.07
C PHE A 195 -8.45 -12.51 -12.87
N ARG A 196 -7.86 -12.40 -11.70
CA ARG A 196 -8.52 -12.59 -10.41
C ARG A 196 -8.27 -11.37 -9.54
N ILE A 197 -9.27 -10.94 -8.81
CA ILE A 197 -9.18 -9.83 -7.86
C ILE A 197 -9.61 -10.35 -6.50
N ASP A 198 -8.69 -10.34 -5.54
CA ASP A 198 -8.89 -10.88 -4.20
C ASP A 198 -9.48 -12.32 -4.24
N GLY A 199 -8.96 -13.15 -5.14
CA GLY A 199 -9.39 -14.54 -5.33
C GLY A 199 -10.64 -14.74 -6.19
N VAL A 200 -11.33 -13.68 -6.61
CA VAL A 200 -12.53 -13.76 -7.46
C VAL A 200 -12.14 -13.64 -8.93
N PRO A 201 -12.43 -14.66 -9.78
CA PRO A 201 -12.13 -14.58 -11.19
C PRO A 201 -13.04 -13.56 -11.90
N ILE A 202 -12.44 -12.74 -12.76
CA ILE A 202 -13.17 -11.80 -13.60
C ILE A 202 -13.61 -12.50 -14.88
N PRO A 203 -14.85 -12.27 -15.34
CA PRO A 203 -15.32 -12.84 -16.61
C PRO A 203 -14.45 -12.44 -17.80
N ASP A 204 -14.23 -13.37 -18.74
CA ASP A 204 -13.35 -13.18 -19.89
C ASP A 204 -13.73 -12.00 -20.79
N THR A 205 -15.01 -11.73 -20.91
CA THR A 205 -15.54 -10.60 -21.72
C THR A 205 -15.09 -9.23 -21.19
N VAL A 206 -14.71 -9.15 -19.91
CA VAL A 206 -14.25 -7.92 -19.27
C VAL A 206 -12.73 -7.81 -19.30
N SER A 207 -12.01 -8.94 -19.35
CA SER A 207 -10.56 -8.98 -19.15
C SER A 207 -9.72 -9.01 -20.42
N THR A 208 -10.31 -9.30 -21.59
CA THR A 208 -9.54 -9.68 -22.78
C THR A 208 -9.22 -8.56 -23.76
N VAL A 209 -10.00 -7.48 -23.78
CA VAL A 209 -9.78 -6.38 -24.72
C VAL A 209 -9.14 -5.21 -24.00
N PHE A 210 -7.86 -4.99 -24.15
CA PHE A 210 -7.11 -3.85 -23.60
C PHE A 210 -6.65 -3.92 -22.13
N ALA A 211 -6.88 -5.02 -21.40
CA ALA A 211 -6.38 -5.26 -20.02
C ALA A 211 -6.62 -4.12 -19.00
N ASP A 212 -7.65 -3.31 -19.21
CA ASP A 212 -7.89 -2.07 -18.42
C ASP A 212 -8.97 -2.25 -17.36
N VAL A 213 -9.11 -3.46 -16.85
CA VAL A 213 -10.17 -3.80 -15.87
C VAL A 213 -10.00 -3.05 -14.57
N ILE A 214 -8.75 -2.90 -14.13
CA ILE A 214 -8.42 -2.32 -12.83
C ILE A 214 -7.11 -1.54 -12.91
N SER A 215 -7.06 -0.42 -12.22
CA SER A 215 -5.84 0.38 -12.13
C SER A 215 -4.79 -0.31 -11.24
N PRO A 216 -3.52 -0.43 -11.66
CA PRO A 216 -2.44 -0.93 -10.80
C PRO A 216 -2.25 -0.13 -9.50
N ARG A 217 -2.79 1.09 -9.41
CA ARG A 217 -2.83 1.85 -8.16
C ARG A 217 -3.54 1.14 -7.02
N THR A 218 -4.51 0.27 -7.35
CA THR A 218 -5.24 -0.50 -6.33
C THR A 218 -4.47 -1.69 -5.83
N PHE A 219 -3.35 -2.07 -6.48
CA PHE A 219 -2.63 -3.29 -6.15
C PHE A 219 -1.81 -3.12 -4.87
N GLU A 220 -1.97 -4.05 -3.96
CA GLU A 220 -1.01 -4.32 -2.90
C GLU A 220 0.03 -5.32 -3.38
N ARG A 221 -0.43 -6.30 -4.19
CA ARG A 221 0.40 -7.34 -4.79
C ARG A 221 -0.26 -7.87 -6.04
N ALA A 222 0.52 -8.29 -7.01
CA ALA A 222 0.08 -9.06 -8.17
C ALA A 222 0.96 -10.30 -8.30
N ASP A 223 0.33 -11.47 -8.33
CA ASP A 223 0.98 -12.75 -8.57
C ASP A 223 0.60 -13.24 -9.97
N ILE A 224 1.60 -13.39 -10.82
CA ILE A 224 1.42 -13.84 -12.20
C ILE A 224 1.95 -15.25 -12.32
N LEU A 225 1.04 -16.20 -12.51
CA LEU A 225 1.34 -17.61 -12.67
C LEU A 225 1.44 -17.95 -14.15
N LEU A 226 2.56 -18.52 -14.56
CA LEU A 226 2.85 -18.89 -15.95
C LEU A 226 3.07 -20.40 -16.07
N GLY A 227 2.69 -20.98 -17.22
CA GLY A 227 3.03 -22.37 -17.52
C GLY A 227 2.02 -23.39 -17.04
N GLY A 228 2.47 -24.47 -16.43
CA GLY A 228 1.63 -25.57 -15.97
C GLY A 228 0.73 -25.18 -14.81
N LEU A 229 -0.37 -24.49 -15.12
CA LEU A 229 -1.30 -23.98 -14.11
C LEU A 229 -2.00 -25.15 -13.38
N PRO A 230 -2.19 -25.05 -12.05
CA PRO A 230 -3.00 -25.99 -11.29
C PRO A 230 -4.43 -26.15 -11.85
N ALA A 231 -5.01 -27.33 -11.66
CA ALA A 231 -6.35 -27.65 -12.19
C ALA A 231 -7.46 -26.71 -11.67
N GLU A 232 -7.25 -26.06 -10.53
CA GLU A 232 -8.18 -25.08 -9.97
C GLU A 232 -8.43 -23.86 -10.87
N TYR A 233 -7.51 -23.56 -11.79
CA TYR A 233 -7.65 -22.45 -12.74
C TYR A 233 -8.39 -22.85 -14.03
N GLY A 234 -8.87 -24.08 -14.13
CA GLY A 234 -9.70 -24.54 -15.24
C GLY A 234 -8.96 -24.53 -16.59
N ASN A 235 -9.67 -24.12 -17.64
CA ASN A 235 -9.19 -24.12 -19.03
C ASN A 235 -8.19 -22.99 -19.34
N ARG A 236 -7.34 -22.61 -18.40
CA ARG A 236 -6.32 -21.59 -18.62
C ARG A 236 -4.96 -22.23 -18.84
N HIS A 237 -4.25 -21.75 -19.86
CA HIS A 237 -2.93 -22.28 -20.17
C HIS A 237 -1.87 -21.23 -20.47
N ALA A 238 -2.25 -19.97 -20.62
CA ALA A 238 -1.28 -18.90 -20.83
C ALA A 238 -0.78 -18.31 -19.51
N ALA A 239 -1.68 -17.69 -18.75
CA ALA A 239 -1.37 -17.12 -17.44
C ALA A 239 -2.60 -16.91 -16.56
N VAL A 240 -2.38 -16.85 -15.24
CA VAL A 240 -3.32 -16.32 -14.26
C VAL A 240 -2.68 -15.10 -13.61
N ILE A 241 -3.38 -13.97 -13.63
CA ILE A 241 -2.98 -12.74 -12.97
C ILE A 241 -3.86 -12.58 -11.73
N ASP A 242 -3.31 -12.91 -10.57
CA ASP A 242 -4.03 -12.84 -9.30
C ASP A 242 -3.60 -11.57 -8.55
N VAL A 243 -4.55 -10.67 -8.37
CA VAL A 243 -4.33 -9.35 -7.77
C VAL A 243 -4.91 -9.33 -6.39
N THR A 244 -4.06 -9.03 -5.40
CA THR A 244 -4.49 -8.64 -4.06
C THR A 244 -4.58 -7.13 -4.03
N THR A 245 -5.73 -6.59 -3.63
CA THR A 245 -5.98 -5.15 -3.64
C THR A 245 -5.72 -4.51 -2.28
N LYS A 246 -5.45 -3.20 -2.29
CA LYS A 246 -5.31 -2.39 -1.08
C LYS A 246 -6.58 -2.41 -0.25
N SER A 247 -6.42 -2.40 1.05
CA SER A 247 -7.48 -2.20 2.04
C SER A 247 -7.23 -0.93 2.86
N GLY A 248 -8.20 -0.54 3.66
CA GLY A 248 -8.07 0.59 4.57
C GLY A 248 -7.00 0.37 5.65
N THR A 249 -6.32 1.45 6.04
CA THR A 249 -5.25 1.46 7.05
C THR A 249 -5.64 2.28 8.27
N THR A 250 -4.97 2.03 9.39
CA THR A 250 -5.06 2.86 10.60
C THR A 250 -3.67 3.43 10.90
N PRO A 251 -3.52 4.77 11.00
CA PRO A 251 -4.53 5.80 10.78
C PRO A 251 -4.97 5.89 9.32
N ALA A 252 -6.14 6.50 9.08
CA ALA A 252 -6.64 6.73 7.73
C ALA A 252 -5.66 7.60 6.93
N ARG A 253 -5.46 7.24 5.66
CA ARG A 253 -4.52 7.91 4.76
C ARG A 253 -5.14 8.07 3.38
N GLY A 254 -4.73 9.11 2.67
CA GLY A 254 -5.14 9.33 1.31
C GLY A 254 -4.12 10.15 0.55
N SER A 255 -4.28 10.17 -0.77
CA SER A 255 -3.47 11.00 -1.65
C SER A 255 -4.31 11.57 -2.79
N VAL A 256 -3.97 12.77 -3.21
CA VAL A 256 -4.42 13.38 -4.46
C VAL A 256 -3.19 13.55 -5.32
N GLN A 257 -3.23 13.06 -6.55
CA GLN A 257 -2.12 13.15 -7.47
C GLN A 257 -2.59 13.69 -8.80
N MET A 258 -1.73 14.48 -9.44
CA MET A 258 -1.88 14.96 -10.80
C MET A 258 -0.63 14.54 -11.58
N PHE A 259 -0.81 13.68 -12.56
CA PHE A 259 0.26 13.28 -13.44
C PHE A 259 0.04 13.86 -14.82
N GLY A 260 1.09 14.44 -15.42
CA GLY A 260 1.12 14.94 -16.78
C GLY A 260 2.27 14.28 -17.55
N GLY A 261 2.06 14.01 -18.82
CA GLY A 261 3.04 13.33 -19.66
C GLY A 261 2.99 13.77 -21.13
N SER A 262 3.82 13.14 -21.96
CA SER A 262 3.79 13.30 -23.41
C SER A 262 2.43 12.92 -24.00
N ASN A 263 2.17 13.32 -25.24
CA ASN A 263 0.89 13.10 -25.93
C ASN A 263 -0.31 13.71 -25.20
N GLU A 264 -0.14 14.88 -24.58
CA GLU A 264 -1.18 15.57 -23.82
C GLU A 264 -1.79 14.67 -22.74
N THR A 265 -0.98 13.80 -22.16
CA THR A 265 -1.45 12.90 -21.11
C THR A 265 -1.71 13.68 -19.82
N LEU A 266 -2.92 13.50 -19.29
CA LEU A 266 -3.36 14.03 -18.00
C LEU A 266 -4.01 12.90 -17.20
N ASN A 267 -3.54 12.70 -15.95
CA ASN A 267 -4.07 11.66 -15.08
C ASN A 267 -4.24 12.18 -13.65
N PRO A 268 -5.34 12.89 -13.35
CA PRO A 268 -5.75 13.16 -11.99
C PRO A 268 -6.22 11.87 -11.30
N SER A 269 -5.85 11.72 -10.04
CA SER A 269 -6.29 10.59 -9.22
C SER A 269 -6.45 10.97 -7.77
N PHE A 270 -7.36 10.30 -7.12
CA PHE A 270 -7.65 10.42 -5.70
C PHE A 270 -7.72 9.03 -5.09
N GLU A 271 -7.09 8.83 -3.95
CA GLU A 271 -7.26 7.63 -3.15
C GLU A 271 -7.39 7.99 -1.67
N TYR A 272 -8.23 7.24 -0.95
CA TYR A 272 -8.39 7.39 0.48
C TYR A 272 -8.80 6.05 1.11
N GLY A 273 -8.18 5.71 2.22
CA GLY A 273 -8.48 4.48 2.95
C GLY A 273 -8.33 4.67 4.44
N GLY A 274 -9.17 3.96 5.20
CA GLY A 274 -9.19 4.06 6.63
C GLY A 274 -9.91 2.91 7.31
N ALA A 275 -10.06 3.03 8.62
CA ALA A 275 -10.84 2.12 9.44
C ALA A 275 -11.82 2.88 10.33
N ILE A 276 -12.98 2.30 10.57
CA ILE A 276 -13.99 2.78 11.51
C ILE A 276 -14.12 1.74 12.62
N GLY A 277 -13.65 2.11 13.81
CA GLY A 277 -13.51 1.17 14.92
C GLY A 277 -12.51 0.05 14.58
N SER A 278 -12.68 -1.11 15.20
CA SER A 278 -11.82 -2.28 15.02
C SER A 278 -12.30 -3.25 13.94
N LYS A 279 -13.52 -3.08 13.44
CA LYS A 279 -14.20 -4.07 12.60
C LYS A 279 -14.38 -3.68 11.14
N PHE A 280 -14.39 -2.40 10.81
CA PHE A 280 -14.68 -1.96 9.46
C PHE A 280 -13.49 -1.20 8.85
N ARG A 281 -13.04 -1.64 7.67
CA ARG A 281 -12.03 -0.96 6.86
C ARG A 281 -12.65 -0.59 5.53
N TYR A 282 -12.22 0.53 4.99
CA TYR A 282 -12.68 1.01 3.69
C TYR A 282 -11.53 1.57 2.88
N TYR A 283 -11.63 1.44 1.57
CA TYR A 283 -10.70 2.03 0.63
C TYR A 283 -11.45 2.48 -0.62
N ALA A 284 -11.12 3.66 -1.11
CA ALA A 284 -11.70 4.23 -2.31
C ALA A 284 -10.60 4.80 -3.20
N LEU A 285 -10.71 4.59 -4.50
CA LEU A 285 -9.85 5.19 -5.51
C LEU A 285 -10.70 5.63 -6.69
N ASN A 286 -10.38 6.80 -7.23
CA ASN A 286 -10.81 7.23 -8.56
C ASN A 286 -9.60 7.74 -9.33
N SER A 287 -9.49 7.33 -10.59
CA SER A 287 -8.44 7.76 -11.51
C SER A 287 -9.06 8.04 -12.86
N TYR A 288 -8.79 9.22 -13.38
CA TYR A 288 -9.17 9.61 -14.74
C TYR A 288 -7.90 9.76 -15.57
N THR A 289 -7.91 9.22 -16.78
CA THR A 289 -6.80 9.36 -17.73
C THR A 289 -7.35 9.91 -19.03
N SER A 290 -6.68 10.93 -19.56
CA SER A 290 -6.92 11.48 -20.90
C SER A 290 -5.57 11.56 -21.62
N THR A 291 -5.49 11.05 -22.86
CA THR A 291 -4.24 11.05 -23.62
C THR A 291 -4.49 10.99 -25.11
N ASN A 292 -3.64 11.63 -25.89
CA ASN A 292 -3.61 11.54 -27.36
C ASN A 292 -2.70 10.40 -27.87
N ARG A 293 -2.09 9.64 -26.96
CA ARG A 293 -1.37 8.42 -27.37
C ARG A 293 -2.32 7.36 -27.95
N GLY A 294 -3.55 7.27 -27.39
CA GLY A 294 -4.58 6.37 -27.84
C GLY A 294 -4.16 4.90 -27.86
N ILE A 295 -4.78 4.14 -28.75
CA ILE A 295 -4.56 2.68 -28.92
C ILE A 295 -3.39 2.34 -29.84
N GLU A 296 -3.02 3.21 -30.77
CA GLU A 296 -1.86 3.00 -31.61
C GLU A 296 -0.71 3.92 -31.20
N PRO A 297 0.52 3.39 -31.01
CA PRO A 297 1.67 4.23 -30.79
C PRO A 297 1.96 5.05 -32.07
N PRO A 298 2.42 6.29 -31.97
CA PRO A 298 2.87 7.05 -33.12
C PRO A 298 4.06 6.32 -33.77
N THR A 299 4.00 6.13 -35.08
CA THR A 299 5.11 5.62 -35.86
C THR A 299 6.15 6.70 -36.07
N GLN A 300 7.40 6.33 -36.36
CA GLN A 300 8.44 7.31 -36.70
C GLN A 300 8.02 8.14 -37.93
N GLY A 301 7.82 9.44 -37.72
CA GLY A 301 7.47 10.39 -38.79
C GLY A 301 5.98 10.67 -38.98
N HIS A 302 5.07 9.93 -38.35
CA HIS A 302 3.64 10.16 -38.47
C HIS A 302 2.94 10.06 -37.12
N SER A 303 2.17 11.08 -36.78
CA SER A 303 1.23 11.04 -35.65
C SER A 303 -0.13 10.59 -36.18
N SER A 304 -0.71 9.54 -35.60
CA SER A 304 -2.05 9.11 -35.93
C SER A 304 -3.06 10.20 -35.66
N ILE A 305 -3.99 10.40 -36.59
CA ILE A 305 -5.13 11.30 -36.39
C ILE A 305 -6.23 10.56 -35.62
N HIS A 306 -6.97 11.29 -34.78
CA HIS A 306 -8.05 10.70 -33.97
C HIS A 306 -7.60 9.59 -33.01
N ASN A 307 -6.46 9.76 -32.38
CA ASN A 307 -5.89 8.77 -31.46
C ASN A 307 -6.16 9.12 -29.97
N HIS A 308 -7.17 9.92 -29.70
CA HIS A 308 -7.52 10.33 -28.34
C HIS A 308 -8.23 9.20 -27.59
N SER A 309 -7.86 9.02 -26.34
CA SER A 309 -8.52 8.08 -25.42
C SER A 309 -8.73 8.70 -24.07
N GLU A 310 -9.85 8.34 -23.44
CA GLU A 310 -10.23 8.72 -22.09
C GLU A 310 -10.61 7.48 -21.31
N ARG A 311 -10.28 7.47 -20.02
CA ARG A 311 -10.65 6.39 -19.12
C ARG A 311 -10.95 6.93 -17.74
N ASN A 312 -12.02 6.45 -17.15
CA ASN A 312 -12.33 6.69 -15.75
C ASN A 312 -12.46 5.35 -15.03
N GLN A 313 -11.70 5.19 -13.96
CA GLN A 313 -11.70 3.98 -13.15
C GLN A 313 -12.03 4.34 -11.71
N THR A 314 -13.03 3.68 -11.16
CA THR A 314 -13.42 3.80 -9.76
C THR A 314 -13.31 2.44 -9.09
N TYR A 315 -12.68 2.42 -7.94
CA TYR A 315 -12.57 1.25 -7.09
C TYR A 315 -12.99 1.58 -5.67
N LEU A 316 -13.90 0.78 -5.13
CA LEU A 316 -14.35 0.88 -3.74
C LEU A 316 -14.22 -0.49 -3.09
N ARG A 317 -13.71 -0.51 -1.87
CA ARG A 317 -13.59 -1.71 -1.04
C ARG A 317 -14.10 -1.44 0.36
N GLY A 318 -14.88 -2.36 0.90
CA GLY A 318 -15.27 -2.40 2.29
C GLY A 318 -15.03 -3.78 2.87
N ASP A 319 -14.26 -3.86 3.95
CA ASP A 319 -14.00 -5.09 4.69
C ASP A 319 -14.66 -4.97 6.06
N TYR A 320 -15.53 -5.92 6.41
CA TYR A 320 -16.19 -5.99 7.71
C TYR A 320 -15.87 -7.29 8.42
N GLN A 321 -15.20 -7.18 9.56
CA GLN A 321 -14.90 -8.31 10.41
C GLN A 321 -16.04 -8.55 11.38
N LEU A 322 -16.83 -9.58 11.12
CA LEU A 322 -17.93 -9.98 12.00
C LEU A 322 -17.40 -10.56 13.31
N ASP A 323 -16.49 -11.53 13.19
CA ASP A 323 -15.82 -12.21 14.28
C ASP A 323 -14.40 -12.67 13.85
N ASN A 324 -13.70 -13.44 14.70
CA ASN A 324 -12.34 -13.91 14.41
C ASN A 324 -12.25 -14.96 13.27
N ARG A 325 -13.37 -15.46 12.77
CA ARG A 325 -13.45 -16.48 11.73
C ARG A 325 -14.14 -15.99 10.47
N ASN A 326 -14.97 -14.95 10.59
CA ASN A 326 -15.82 -14.48 9.51
C ASN A 326 -15.48 -13.05 9.15
N ASN A 327 -15.10 -12.84 7.89
CA ASN A 327 -14.84 -11.54 7.30
C ASN A 327 -15.66 -11.40 6.02
N PHE A 328 -16.29 -10.25 5.83
CA PHE A 328 -17.05 -9.89 4.64
C PHE A 328 -16.30 -8.81 3.89
N THR A 329 -16.04 -9.05 2.61
CA THR A 329 -15.44 -8.06 1.72
C THR A 329 -16.41 -7.73 0.60
N ALA A 330 -16.69 -6.45 0.41
CA ALA A 330 -17.47 -5.93 -0.70
C ALA A 330 -16.54 -5.12 -1.62
N LEU A 331 -16.60 -5.42 -2.92
CA LEU A 331 -15.82 -4.76 -3.95
C LEU A 331 -16.74 -4.16 -5.01
N VAL A 332 -16.47 -2.92 -5.38
CA VAL A 332 -17.10 -2.27 -6.54
C VAL A 332 -15.99 -1.79 -7.46
N LEU A 333 -16.02 -2.30 -8.69
CA LEU A 333 -15.15 -1.87 -9.77
C LEU A 333 -16.01 -1.26 -10.86
N ASN A 334 -15.65 -0.07 -11.29
CA ASN A 334 -16.23 0.55 -12.46
C ASN A 334 -15.11 1.11 -13.33
N SER A 335 -15.06 0.67 -14.58
CA SER A 335 -14.11 1.18 -15.58
C SER A 335 -14.88 1.56 -16.82
N VAL A 336 -14.80 2.83 -17.19
CA VAL A 336 -15.41 3.36 -18.42
C VAL A 336 -14.28 3.93 -19.27
N ALA A 337 -14.11 3.39 -20.46
CA ALA A 337 -13.12 3.85 -21.42
C ALA A 337 -13.79 4.27 -22.73
N SER A 338 -13.29 5.34 -23.30
CA SER A 338 -13.63 5.81 -24.64
C SER A 338 -12.33 6.01 -25.41
N PHE A 339 -12.29 5.52 -26.62
CA PHE A 339 -11.14 5.71 -27.50
C PHE A 339 -11.61 5.98 -28.92
N ARG A 340 -10.83 6.78 -29.62
CA ARG A 340 -11.06 7.04 -31.04
C ARG A 340 -10.28 6.04 -31.85
N ILE A 341 -10.83 5.61 -32.98
CA ILE A 341 -10.11 4.74 -33.92
C ILE A 341 -9.13 5.63 -34.69
N PRO A 342 -7.82 5.37 -34.57
CA PRO A 342 -6.83 6.16 -35.25
C PRO A 342 -6.92 6.04 -36.76
N THR A 343 -6.63 7.13 -37.46
CA THR A 343 -6.58 7.18 -38.91
C THR A 343 -5.14 7.46 -39.33
N ASP A 344 -4.64 6.67 -40.28
CA ASP A 344 -3.34 6.90 -40.89
C ASP A 344 -3.47 8.04 -41.91
N PRO A 345 -2.78 9.17 -41.70
CA PRO A 345 -2.87 10.32 -42.62
C PRO A 345 -2.32 10.04 -44.02
N THR A 346 -1.61 8.92 -44.21
CA THR A 346 -1.05 8.52 -45.52
C THR A 346 -2.02 7.68 -46.34
N ARG A 347 -3.17 7.29 -45.77
CA ARG A 347 -4.15 6.44 -46.42
C ARG A 347 -5.46 7.18 -46.82
N THR A 348 -5.45 8.50 -46.77
CA THR A 348 -6.58 9.35 -47.21
C THR A 348 -6.43 9.74 -48.69
#